data_ccdf51f826ede07879266c1840b3969b
#
_entry.id   ccdf51f826ede07879266c1840b3969b
#
_cell.length_a   1.000
_cell.length_b   1.000
_cell.length_c   1.000
_cell.angle_alpha   90.00
_cell.angle_beta   90.00
_cell.angle_gamma   90.00
#
_symmetry.space_group_name_H-M   'P 1'
#
loop_
_entity.id
_entity.type
_entity.pdbx_description
1 polymer ?
#
loop_
_entity_poly.entity_id
_entity_poly.type
_entity_poly.pdbx_seq_one_letter_code
_entity_poly.pdbx_strand_id
1 'polypeptide(L)'
;MPQINYYQTYQDDIVQSQDQNYKLSENYEWIHQNKIYKINSKILYKIAYWVSLIYCRVFLHIKIKNSKILKKYKKEGYFIYGNHTQPIGDVFTPAHICKGKRIYVIANSNNLKVKIIGRLLPILGILPIPDSPKQMKEFLKAVKKRADEKNCIVIYPEAHVWPYYTGIRPMPTTSFKFPVEAKMKSFAVTTTYQKRKWGKKSKITVYVDGPFEPDEKLNKKENQEKLCDEIYKCMQNRSKESTYEYIEYRRKE
;
A
#
# COMPACT_ATOMS: atom_id res chain seq x y z
N MET A 1 -12.53 13.33 24.54
CA MET A 1 -11.09 13.42 24.29
C MET A 1 -10.74 12.42 23.20
N PRO A 2 -9.75 12.65 22.33
CA PRO A 2 -9.26 11.64 21.40
C PRO A 2 -8.66 10.46 22.17
N GLN A 3 -8.67 9.28 21.56
CA GLN A 3 -7.91 8.14 22.06
C GLN A 3 -6.42 8.46 21.94
N ILE A 4 -5.63 8.14 22.97
CA ILE A 4 -4.18 8.38 22.95
C ILE A 4 -3.48 7.04 22.78
N ASN A 5 -2.61 6.95 21.77
CA ASN A 5 -1.69 5.83 21.56
C ASN A 5 -0.27 6.30 21.85
N TYR A 6 0.49 5.49 22.57
CA TYR A 6 1.89 5.78 22.90
C TYR A 6 2.82 4.93 22.03
N TYR A 7 3.93 5.52 21.59
CA TYR A 7 4.98 4.83 20.83
C TYR A 7 6.37 5.19 21.34
N GLN A 8 7.34 4.34 21.11
CA GLN A 8 8.76 4.58 21.40
C GLN A 8 9.51 5.00 20.14
N THR A 9 9.28 4.26 19.04
CA THR A 9 9.91 4.49 17.75
C THR A 9 8.86 4.48 16.63
N TYR A 10 9.19 5.02 15.48
CA TYR A 10 8.30 4.97 14.31
C TYR A 10 8.11 3.56 13.72
N GLN A 11 8.88 2.57 14.19
CA GLN A 11 8.78 1.16 13.80
C GLN A 11 7.84 0.34 14.68
N ASP A 12 7.28 0.95 15.74
CA ASP A 12 6.38 0.23 16.64
C ASP A 12 5.14 -0.30 15.92
N ASP A 13 4.79 -1.55 16.20
CA ASP A 13 3.55 -2.16 15.74
C ASP A 13 2.41 -1.86 16.74
N ILE A 14 1.62 -0.85 16.45
CA ILE A 14 0.52 -0.39 17.32
C ILE A 14 -0.68 -1.35 17.27
N VAL A 15 -0.86 -2.09 16.18
CA VAL A 15 -2.02 -2.98 15.99
C VAL A 15 -1.76 -4.38 16.53
N GLN A 16 -0.54 -4.66 17.00
CA GLN A 16 -0.08 -5.94 17.55
C GLN A 16 -0.61 -7.15 16.77
N SER A 17 0.11 -7.55 15.74
CA SER A 17 -0.08 -8.87 15.14
C SER A 17 0.52 -9.92 16.08
N GLN A 18 -0.33 -10.77 16.69
CA GLN A 18 0.15 -11.92 17.44
C GLN A 18 1.04 -12.77 16.52
N ASP A 19 2.23 -13.11 17.03
CA ASP A 19 3.17 -14.04 16.38
C ASP A 19 3.76 -13.59 15.02
N GLN A 20 4.94 -12.99 15.04
CA GLN A 20 5.63 -12.45 13.85
C GLN A 20 6.54 -13.45 13.11
N ASN A 21 6.36 -14.77 13.24
CA ASN A 21 7.29 -15.78 12.72
C ASN A 21 6.70 -16.67 11.60
N TYR A 22 5.92 -16.11 10.68
CA TYR A 22 5.47 -16.88 9.52
C TYR A 22 6.56 -16.93 8.45
N LYS A 23 7.09 -18.12 8.20
CA LYS A 23 8.04 -18.36 7.10
C LYS A 23 7.31 -18.87 5.87
N LEU A 24 7.62 -18.29 4.72
CA LEU A 24 7.14 -18.82 3.44
C LEU A 24 7.74 -20.21 3.19
N SER A 25 6.96 -21.10 2.58
CA SER A 25 7.51 -22.38 2.14
C SER A 25 8.68 -22.17 1.16
N GLU A 26 9.67 -23.05 1.16
CA GLU A 26 10.83 -22.93 0.26
C GLU A 26 10.44 -22.89 -1.22
N ASN A 27 9.35 -23.57 -1.58
CA ASN A 27 8.80 -23.65 -2.93
C ASN A 27 7.60 -22.70 -3.13
N TYR A 28 7.55 -21.55 -2.42
CA TYR A 28 6.46 -20.62 -2.57
C TYR A 28 6.44 -20.01 -3.99
N GLU A 29 5.28 -20.09 -4.64
CA GLU A 29 5.07 -19.58 -6.00
C GLU A 29 4.36 -18.22 -5.98
N TRP A 30 5.04 -17.14 -6.39
CA TRP A 30 4.40 -15.83 -6.64
C TRP A 30 3.70 -15.76 -8.00
N ILE A 31 4.09 -16.65 -8.93
CA ILE A 31 3.56 -16.70 -10.30
C ILE A 31 2.97 -18.08 -10.56
N HIS A 32 1.66 -18.19 -10.39
CA HIS A 32 0.97 -19.44 -10.68
C HIS A 32 0.71 -19.60 -12.18
N GLN A 33 1.10 -20.74 -12.77
CA GLN A 33 0.85 -21.07 -14.18
C GLN A 33 -0.51 -21.74 -14.39
N ASN A 34 -1.06 -22.36 -13.38
CA ASN A 34 -2.31 -23.13 -13.45
C ASN A 34 -3.48 -22.26 -13.94
N LYS A 35 -4.18 -22.71 -15.00
CA LYS A 35 -5.32 -22.00 -15.60
C LYS A 35 -6.50 -21.87 -14.64
N ILE A 36 -6.79 -22.91 -13.86
CA ILE A 36 -7.89 -22.92 -12.88
C ILE A 36 -7.63 -21.88 -11.80
N TYR A 37 -6.39 -21.84 -11.26
CA TYR A 37 -5.99 -20.82 -10.30
C TYR A 37 -6.18 -19.40 -10.85
N LYS A 38 -5.78 -19.17 -12.11
CA LYS A 38 -5.93 -17.84 -12.76
C LYS A 38 -7.40 -17.45 -12.92
N ILE A 39 -8.28 -18.39 -13.25
CA ILE A 39 -9.73 -18.14 -13.37
C ILE A 39 -10.33 -17.82 -12.01
N ASN A 40 -10.08 -18.67 -11.01
CA ASN A 40 -10.58 -18.47 -9.64
C ASN A 40 -10.09 -17.13 -9.07
N SER A 41 -8.82 -16.80 -9.31
CA SER A 41 -8.25 -15.52 -8.89
C SER A 41 -8.95 -14.32 -9.53
N LYS A 42 -9.34 -14.40 -10.80
CA LYS A 42 -10.10 -13.33 -11.47
C LYS A 42 -11.49 -13.17 -10.87
N ILE A 43 -12.18 -14.28 -10.60
CA ILE A 43 -13.55 -14.26 -10.04
C ILE A 43 -13.52 -13.70 -8.62
N LEU A 44 -12.68 -14.26 -7.75
CA LEU A 44 -12.56 -13.82 -6.36
C LEU A 44 -12.11 -12.36 -6.25
N TYR A 45 -11.16 -11.93 -7.08
CA TYR A 45 -10.74 -10.53 -7.13
C TYR A 45 -11.91 -9.60 -7.53
N LYS A 46 -12.74 -9.99 -8.49
CA LYS A 46 -13.91 -9.21 -8.90
C LYS A 46 -14.95 -9.09 -7.77
N ILE A 47 -15.18 -10.16 -7.03
CA ILE A 47 -16.06 -10.15 -5.86
C ILE A 47 -15.47 -9.22 -4.78
N ALA A 48 -14.19 -9.40 -4.43
CA ALA A 48 -13.50 -8.55 -3.45
C ALA A 48 -13.50 -7.07 -3.85
N TYR A 49 -13.36 -6.77 -5.15
CA TYR A 49 -13.46 -5.41 -5.66
C TYR A 49 -14.83 -4.78 -5.36
N TRP A 50 -15.92 -5.49 -5.60
CA TRP A 50 -17.26 -4.96 -5.31
C TRP A 50 -17.52 -4.81 -3.81
N VAL A 51 -17.09 -5.80 -3.01
CA VAL A 51 -17.16 -5.72 -1.54
C VAL A 51 -16.37 -4.50 -1.04
N SER A 52 -15.15 -4.30 -1.54
CA SER A 52 -14.32 -3.16 -1.19
C SER A 52 -14.97 -1.83 -1.58
N LEU A 53 -15.67 -1.78 -2.73
CA LEU A 53 -16.38 -0.59 -3.20
C LEU A 53 -17.47 -0.18 -2.22
N ILE A 54 -18.30 -1.14 -1.83
CA ILE A 54 -19.37 -0.92 -0.86
C ILE A 54 -18.77 -0.45 0.47
N TYR A 55 -17.75 -1.16 0.96
CA TYR A 55 -17.10 -0.83 2.23
C TYR A 55 -16.51 0.59 2.25
N CYS A 56 -15.74 0.95 1.23
CA CYS A 56 -15.13 2.27 1.16
C CYS A 56 -16.16 3.40 0.99
N ARG A 57 -17.23 3.18 0.25
CA ARG A 57 -18.25 4.22 0.01
C ARG A 57 -19.26 4.33 1.12
N VAL A 58 -19.79 3.19 1.61
CA VAL A 58 -20.91 3.17 2.57
C VAL A 58 -20.42 3.27 4.01
N PHE A 59 -19.36 2.51 4.37
CA PHE A 59 -18.90 2.48 5.76
C PHE A 59 -17.81 3.52 6.04
N LEU A 60 -16.82 3.64 5.18
CA LEU A 60 -15.72 4.59 5.38
C LEU A 60 -16.02 5.98 4.81
N HIS A 61 -16.93 6.11 3.84
CA HIS A 61 -17.25 7.37 3.16
C HIS A 61 -16.00 8.05 2.58
N ILE A 62 -15.09 7.27 1.99
CA ILE A 62 -13.83 7.77 1.46
C ILE A 62 -14.08 8.70 0.29
N LYS A 63 -13.51 9.90 0.37
CA LYS A 63 -13.44 10.85 -0.74
C LYS A 63 -12.08 10.76 -1.42
N ILE A 64 -12.05 10.47 -2.73
CA ILE A 64 -10.82 10.40 -3.50
C ILE A 64 -10.70 11.69 -4.33
N LYS A 65 -9.53 12.34 -4.23
CA LYS A 65 -9.17 13.54 -4.99
C LYS A 65 -8.01 13.23 -5.95
N ASN A 66 -7.96 13.94 -7.04
CA ASN A 66 -6.90 13.91 -8.08
C ASN A 66 -6.71 12.56 -8.81
N SER A 67 -7.51 11.52 -8.54
CA SER A 67 -7.33 10.20 -9.19
C SER A 67 -7.46 10.23 -10.73
N LYS A 68 -7.97 11.34 -11.30
CA LYS A 68 -8.07 11.52 -12.76
C LYS A 68 -6.70 11.50 -13.45
N ILE A 69 -5.60 11.85 -12.75
CA ILE A 69 -4.25 11.80 -13.30
C ILE A 69 -3.86 10.39 -13.78
N LEU A 70 -4.32 9.35 -13.07
CA LEU A 70 -4.04 7.95 -13.42
C LEU A 70 -4.71 7.49 -14.72
N LYS A 71 -5.70 8.23 -15.22
CA LYS A 71 -6.37 7.88 -16.50
C LYS A 71 -5.41 7.90 -17.68
N LYS A 72 -4.39 8.78 -17.65
CA LYS A 72 -3.35 8.88 -18.67
C LYS A 72 -2.49 7.63 -18.75
N TYR A 73 -2.36 6.90 -17.63
CA TYR A 73 -1.49 5.74 -17.46
C TYR A 73 -2.24 4.39 -17.43
N LYS A 74 -3.46 4.34 -17.99
CA LYS A 74 -4.27 3.11 -18.03
C LYS A 74 -3.56 1.95 -18.74
N LYS A 75 -2.74 2.23 -19.74
CA LYS A 75 -2.03 1.25 -20.56
C LYS A 75 -0.62 0.93 -20.04
N GLU A 76 -0.21 1.50 -18.92
CA GLU A 76 1.11 1.32 -18.30
C GLU A 76 0.98 0.64 -16.94
N GLY A 77 2.01 -0.11 -16.52
CA GLY A 77 2.17 -0.51 -15.13
C GLY A 77 2.74 0.66 -14.32
N TYR A 78 2.40 0.74 -13.04
CA TYR A 78 2.96 1.77 -12.16
C TYR A 78 2.91 1.35 -10.70
N PHE A 79 3.65 2.07 -9.88
CA PHE A 79 3.70 1.87 -8.44
C PHE A 79 2.88 2.93 -7.71
N ILE A 80 2.31 2.55 -6.58
CA ILE A 80 1.67 3.46 -5.62
C ILE A 80 2.36 3.32 -4.28
N TYR A 81 2.71 4.45 -3.70
CA TYR A 81 3.20 4.57 -2.34
C TYR A 81 2.13 5.23 -1.47
N GLY A 82 1.74 4.58 -0.39
CA GLY A 82 0.71 5.06 0.53
C GLY A 82 1.21 5.19 1.97
N ASN A 83 0.65 6.14 2.74
CA ASN A 83 0.78 6.12 4.19
C ASN A 83 -0.13 5.04 4.79
N HIS A 84 0.34 4.33 5.80
CA HIS A 84 -0.33 3.14 6.33
C HIS A 84 -1.12 3.45 7.61
N THR A 85 -2.33 4.00 7.42
CA THR A 85 -3.13 4.56 8.52
C THR A 85 -4.57 4.07 8.60
N GLN A 86 -5.01 3.24 7.63
CA GLN A 86 -6.34 2.64 7.65
C GLN A 86 -6.25 1.11 7.76
N PRO A 87 -6.58 0.50 8.90
CA PRO A 87 -6.39 -0.95 9.13
C PRO A 87 -7.01 -1.85 8.05
N ILE A 88 -8.20 -1.51 7.57
CA ILE A 88 -8.88 -2.25 6.49
C ILE A 88 -8.92 -1.43 5.20
N GLY A 89 -9.03 -0.11 5.31
CA GLY A 89 -9.16 0.81 4.18
C GLY A 89 -7.96 0.78 3.24
N ASP A 90 -6.75 0.59 3.75
CA ASP A 90 -5.53 0.60 2.95
C ASP A 90 -5.46 -0.58 1.98
N VAL A 91 -6.06 -1.72 2.31
CA VAL A 91 -6.15 -2.87 1.40
C VAL A 91 -7.16 -2.60 0.28
N PHE A 92 -8.22 -1.86 0.55
CA PHE A 92 -9.33 -1.67 -0.37
C PHE A 92 -9.24 -0.39 -1.21
N THR A 93 -8.75 0.70 -0.63
CA THR A 93 -8.69 2.01 -1.27
C THR A 93 -7.96 2.04 -2.62
N PRO A 94 -6.82 1.33 -2.81
CA PRO A 94 -6.11 1.33 -4.09
C PRO A 94 -6.97 0.84 -5.27
N ALA A 95 -7.86 -0.13 -5.06
CA ALA A 95 -8.75 -0.62 -6.12
C ALA A 95 -9.72 0.45 -6.63
N HIS A 96 -10.11 1.40 -5.77
CA HIS A 96 -10.97 2.52 -6.14
C HIS A 96 -10.24 3.65 -6.84
N ILE A 97 -8.95 3.81 -6.51
CA ILE A 97 -8.07 4.81 -7.10
C ILE A 97 -7.70 4.38 -8.52
N CYS A 98 -7.27 3.12 -8.69
CA CYS A 98 -6.74 2.56 -9.94
C CYS A 98 -7.80 1.84 -10.77
N LYS A 99 -8.93 2.48 -10.99
CA LYS A 99 -10.09 1.88 -11.70
C LYS A 99 -9.69 1.14 -12.97
N GLY A 100 -10.10 -0.13 -13.04
CA GLY A 100 -9.87 -1.00 -14.19
C GLY A 100 -8.51 -1.69 -14.24
N LYS A 101 -7.67 -1.53 -13.20
CA LYS A 101 -6.43 -2.28 -13.02
C LYS A 101 -6.56 -3.33 -11.91
N ARG A 102 -5.85 -4.42 -12.06
CA ARG A 102 -5.63 -5.32 -10.93
C ARG A 102 -4.58 -4.72 -10.00
N ILE A 103 -4.85 -4.81 -8.70
CA ILE A 103 -3.94 -4.32 -7.65
C ILE A 103 -3.16 -5.49 -7.09
N TYR A 104 -1.85 -5.28 -6.93
CA TYR A 104 -0.98 -6.16 -6.17
C TYR A 104 -0.37 -5.35 -5.03
N VAL A 105 -0.39 -5.89 -3.83
CA VAL A 105 0.15 -5.22 -2.64
C VAL A 105 1.35 -5.98 -2.12
N ILE A 106 2.49 -5.31 -2.02
CA ILE A 106 3.67 -5.86 -1.36
C ILE A 106 3.44 -5.77 0.15
N ALA A 107 3.49 -6.91 0.83
CA ALA A 107 3.18 -6.99 2.25
C ALA A 107 4.07 -8.00 2.99
N ASN A 108 4.17 -7.87 4.30
CA ASN A 108 4.88 -8.82 5.14
C ASN A 108 4.23 -10.21 5.06
N SER A 109 5.06 -11.27 5.01
CA SER A 109 4.63 -12.68 4.96
C SER A 109 3.75 -13.07 6.16
N ASN A 110 3.90 -12.42 7.30
CA ASN A 110 3.07 -12.64 8.49
C ASN A 110 1.57 -12.46 8.25
N ASN A 111 1.19 -11.65 7.27
CA ASN A 111 -0.22 -11.48 6.89
C ASN A 111 -0.87 -12.80 6.40
N LEU A 112 -0.07 -13.76 5.92
CA LEU A 112 -0.57 -15.06 5.47
C LEU A 112 -0.91 -16.01 6.62
N LYS A 113 -0.53 -15.69 7.85
CA LYS A 113 -0.82 -16.52 9.04
C LYS A 113 -2.28 -16.50 9.44
N VAL A 114 -3.03 -15.47 9.06
CA VAL A 114 -4.46 -15.36 9.41
C VAL A 114 -5.23 -16.53 8.82
N LYS A 115 -5.80 -17.38 9.69
CA LYS A 115 -6.57 -18.57 9.27
C LYS A 115 -7.62 -18.18 8.22
N ILE A 116 -7.79 -19.03 7.18
CA ILE A 116 -8.73 -18.85 6.06
C ILE A 116 -8.36 -17.65 5.18
N ILE A 117 -8.35 -16.42 5.71
CA ILE A 117 -8.06 -15.19 4.97
C ILE A 117 -6.64 -15.23 4.40
N GLY A 118 -5.65 -15.69 5.17
CA GLY A 118 -4.26 -15.76 4.71
C GLY A 118 -4.07 -16.56 3.41
N ARG A 119 -4.86 -17.63 3.22
CA ARG A 119 -4.85 -18.44 1.99
C ARG A 119 -5.48 -17.71 0.79
N LEU A 120 -6.38 -16.78 1.04
CA LEU A 120 -7.03 -15.99 -0.01
C LEU A 120 -6.20 -14.77 -0.43
N LEU A 121 -5.36 -14.24 0.45
CA LEU A 121 -4.58 -13.02 0.20
C LEU A 121 -3.73 -13.09 -1.07
N PRO A 122 -2.95 -14.16 -1.37
CA PRO A 122 -2.20 -14.27 -2.62
C PRO A 122 -3.11 -14.32 -3.85
N ILE A 123 -4.26 -14.99 -3.74
CA ILE A 123 -5.27 -15.07 -4.80
C ILE A 123 -5.83 -13.68 -5.11
N LEU A 124 -5.96 -12.83 -4.09
CA LEU A 124 -6.46 -11.46 -4.19
C LEU A 124 -5.38 -10.44 -4.61
N GLY A 125 -4.10 -10.84 -4.65
CA GLY A 125 -3.03 -10.00 -5.15
C GLY A 125 -2.02 -9.54 -4.10
N ILE A 126 -2.01 -10.13 -2.91
CA ILE A 126 -0.90 -9.90 -1.97
C ILE A 126 0.36 -10.59 -2.49
N LEU A 127 1.46 -9.85 -2.50
CA LEU A 127 2.80 -10.33 -2.82
C LEU A 127 3.61 -10.33 -1.51
N PRO A 128 3.72 -11.48 -0.82
CA PRO A 128 4.44 -11.55 0.43
C PRO A 128 5.94 -11.40 0.20
N ILE A 129 6.58 -10.57 1.02
CA ILE A 129 8.03 -10.37 1.01
C ILE A 129 8.69 -11.63 1.58
N PRO A 130 9.68 -12.23 0.91
CA PRO A 130 10.40 -13.38 1.42
C PRO A 130 11.50 -12.99 2.40
N ASP A 131 11.85 -13.92 3.28
CA ASP A 131 12.94 -13.78 4.25
C ASP A 131 14.30 -14.28 3.69
N SER A 132 14.28 -15.10 2.62
CA SER A 132 15.50 -15.68 2.06
C SER A 132 15.99 -14.96 0.79
N PRO A 133 17.33 -14.79 0.63
CA PRO A 133 17.90 -14.19 -0.57
C PRO A 133 17.56 -14.95 -1.87
N LYS A 134 17.46 -16.28 -1.80
CA LYS A 134 17.09 -17.13 -2.93
C LYS A 134 15.67 -16.81 -3.43
N GLN A 135 14.73 -16.72 -2.52
CA GLN A 135 13.34 -16.37 -2.83
C GLN A 135 13.19 -14.92 -3.26
N MET A 136 14.06 -14.01 -2.79
CA MET A 136 14.02 -12.60 -3.17
C MET A 136 14.14 -12.41 -4.68
N LYS A 137 14.96 -13.20 -5.37
CA LYS A 137 15.08 -13.15 -6.84
C LYS A 137 13.75 -13.47 -7.54
N GLU A 138 13.06 -14.52 -7.09
CA GLU A 138 11.77 -14.92 -7.68
C GLU A 138 10.66 -13.92 -7.34
N PHE A 139 10.68 -13.36 -6.13
CA PHE A 139 9.79 -12.27 -5.73
C PHE A 139 9.97 -11.03 -6.63
N LEU A 140 11.20 -10.59 -6.87
CA LEU A 140 11.49 -9.44 -7.75
C LEU A 140 11.01 -9.69 -9.18
N LYS A 141 11.22 -10.91 -9.71
CA LYS A 141 10.68 -11.31 -11.01
C LYS A 141 9.14 -11.22 -11.04
N ALA A 142 8.50 -11.65 -9.95
CA ALA A 142 7.04 -11.58 -9.84
C ALA A 142 6.54 -10.13 -9.82
N VAL A 143 7.14 -9.26 -9.01
CA VAL A 143 6.82 -7.83 -8.96
C VAL A 143 6.95 -7.21 -10.35
N LYS A 144 8.11 -7.41 -11.02
CA LYS A 144 8.34 -6.90 -12.37
C LYS A 144 7.29 -7.42 -13.35
N LYS A 145 7.04 -8.73 -13.37
CA LYS A 145 6.01 -9.34 -14.23
C LYS A 145 4.64 -8.71 -14.04
N ARG A 146 4.21 -8.49 -12.79
CA ARG A 146 2.90 -7.87 -12.52
C ARG A 146 2.85 -6.42 -13.01
N ALA A 147 3.94 -5.70 -12.88
CA ALA A 147 4.05 -4.35 -13.41
C ALA A 147 4.04 -4.33 -14.95
N ASP A 148 4.81 -5.21 -15.61
CA ASP A 148 4.84 -5.37 -17.08
C ASP A 148 3.45 -5.77 -17.65
N GLU A 149 2.66 -6.52 -16.89
CA GLU A 149 1.26 -6.88 -17.20
C GLU A 149 0.29 -5.68 -17.04
N LYS A 150 0.81 -4.46 -16.89
CA LYS A 150 0.06 -3.19 -16.75
C LYS A 150 -0.79 -3.11 -15.48
N ASN A 151 -0.42 -3.85 -14.45
CA ASN A 151 -1.08 -3.80 -13.15
C ASN A 151 -0.54 -2.63 -12.31
N CYS A 152 -1.20 -2.39 -11.17
CA CYS A 152 -0.74 -1.44 -10.17
C CYS A 152 -0.13 -2.20 -8.99
N ILE A 153 1.10 -1.82 -8.60
CA ILE A 153 1.79 -2.37 -7.44
C ILE A 153 1.72 -1.34 -6.31
N VAL A 154 1.21 -1.75 -5.17
CA VAL A 154 1.04 -0.88 -4.00
C VAL A 154 2.05 -1.24 -2.92
N ILE A 155 2.66 -0.23 -2.34
CA ILE A 155 3.65 -0.34 -1.28
C ILE A 155 3.28 0.65 -0.18
N TYR A 156 3.29 0.16 1.06
CA TYR A 156 3.19 0.97 2.27
C TYR A 156 4.55 0.95 2.96
N PRO A 157 5.45 1.91 2.66
CA PRO A 157 6.83 1.87 3.13
C PRO A 157 6.97 2.05 4.64
N GLU A 158 5.94 2.54 5.30
CA GLU A 158 5.88 2.69 6.76
C GLU A 158 5.77 1.35 7.51
N ALA A 159 5.58 0.24 6.81
CA ALA A 159 5.49 -1.14 7.26
C ALA A 159 4.28 -1.47 8.17
N HIS A 160 4.17 -0.83 9.33
CA HIS A 160 3.10 -1.07 10.30
C HIS A 160 1.94 -0.10 10.15
N VAL A 161 0.72 -0.54 10.44
CA VAL A 161 -0.46 0.34 10.45
C VAL A 161 -0.46 1.18 11.73
N TRP A 162 -0.55 2.49 11.58
CA TRP A 162 -0.85 3.39 12.69
C TRP A 162 -2.25 4.00 12.47
N PRO A 163 -3.30 3.43 13.10
CA PRO A 163 -4.67 3.81 12.83
C PRO A 163 -4.91 5.32 12.98
N TYR A 164 -5.41 5.94 11.93
CA TYR A 164 -5.77 7.38 11.89
C TYR A 164 -4.62 8.34 12.18
N TYR A 165 -3.36 7.91 12.06
CA TYR A 165 -2.23 8.81 12.21
C TYR A 165 -2.25 9.89 11.11
N THR A 166 -2.06 11.14 11.52
CA THR A 166 -2.20 12.30 10.62
C THR A 166 -0.89 12.74 9.96
N GLY A 167 0.23 12.30 10.49
CA GLY A 167 1.56 12.54 9.92
C GLY A 167 2.01 11.49 8.91
N ILE A 168 3.25 11.63 8.44
CA ILE A 168 3.94 10.66 7.58
C ILE A 168 5.17 10.17 8.32
N ARG A 169 5.29 8.87 8.51
CA ARG A 169 6.45 8.26 9.17
C ARG A 169 7.62 8.09 8.19
N PRO A 170 8.86 8.02 8.70
CA PRO A 170 10.04 7.81 7.86
C PRO A 170 9.91 6.57 6.96
N MET A 171 10.37 6.70 5.72
CA MET A 171 10.31 5.65 4.72
C MET A 171 11.72 5.14 4.39
N PRO A 172 11.96 3.81 4.40
CA PRO A 172 13.25 3.28 3.98
C PRO A 172 13.44 3.43 2.46
N THR A 173 14.57 3.96 2.03
CA THR A 173 14.91 4.15 0.60
C THR A 173 14.88 2.84 -0.18
N THR A 174 15.17 1.71 0.47
CA THR A 174 15.11 0.36 -0.12
C THR A 174 13.73 -0.04 -0.62
N SER A 175 12.65 0.57 -0.12
CA SER A 175 11.30 0.35 -0.64
C SER A 175 11.12 0.87 -2.07
N PHE A 176 11.98 1.79 -2.51
CA PHE A 176 11.92 2.43 -3.83
C PHE A 176 12.73 1.70 -4.91
N LYS A 177 13.37 0.56 -4.59
CA LYS A 177 14.10 -0.25 -5.55
C LYS A 177 13.21 -0.78 -6.70
N PHE A 178 11.95 -1.09 -6.42
CA PHE A 178 11.06 -1.71 -7.40
C PHE A 178 10.75 -0.83 -8.62
N PRO A 179 10.31 0.42 -8.50
CA PRO A 179 10.09 1.29 -9.65
C PRO A 179 11.40 1.64 -10.37
N VAL A 180 12.52 1.77 -9.63
CA VAL A 180 13.84 2.03 -10.22
C VAL A 180 14.29 0.85 -11.10
N GLU A 181 14.20 -0.39 -10.60
CA GLU A 181 14.54 -1.59 -11.36
C GLU A 181 13.61 -1.84 -12.55
N ALA A 182 12.33 -1.53 -12.38
CA ALA A 182 11.33 -1.68 -13.43
C ALA A 182 11.31 -0.50 -14.42
N LYS A 183 12.00 0.61 -14.15
CA LYS A 183 11.95 1.88 -14.90
C LYS A 183 10.51 2.38 -15.08
N MET A 184 9.75 2.35 -14.02
CA MET A 184 8.32 2.68 -14.03
C MET A 184 7.98 3.86 -13.13
N LYS A 185 6.91 4.53 -13.50
CA LYS A 185 6.36 5.67 -12.75
C LYS A 185 5.83 5.24 -11.40
N SER A 186 5.87 6.17 -10.45
CA SER A 186 5.29 6.04 -9.12
C SER A 186 4.31 7.16 -8.85
N PHE A 187 3.33 6.90 -7.97
CA PHE A 187 2.37 7.88 -7.50
C PHE A 187 2.31 7.83 -5.97
N ALA A 188 2.16 8.98 -5.35
CA ALA A 188 1.88 9.09 -3.93
C ALA A 188 0.37 9.05 -3.69
N VAL A 189 -0.04 8.28 -2.68
CA VAL A 189 -1.42 8.21 -2.21
C VAL A 189 -1.44 8.55 -0.74
N THR A 190 -1.96 9.74 -0.41
CA THR A 190 -1.97 10.23 0.96
C THR A 190 -3.40 10.22 1.51
N THR A 191 -3.60 9.42 2.54
CA THR A 191 -4.84 9.41 3.33
C THR A 191 -4.77 10.48 4.40
N THR A 192 -5.78 11.33 4.46
CA THR A 192 -5.90 12.47 5.38
C THR A 192 -7.23 12.46 6.10
N TYR A 193 -7.30 13.12 7.25
CA TYR A 193 -8.42 13.07 8.17
C TYR A 193 -8.97 14.46 8.46
N GLN A 194 -10.29 14.64 8.29
CA GLN A 194 -10.98 15.89 8.59
C GLN A 194 -12.13 15.62 9.55
N LYS A 195 -12.55 16.66 10.27
CA LYS A 195 -13.74 16.59 11.13
C LYS A 195 -15.01 16.38 10.31
N ARG A 196 -15.89 15.48 10.74
CA ARG A 196 -17.25 15.36 10.18
C ARG A 196 -18.16 16.44 10.76
N LYS A 197 -19.20 16.80 10.02
CA LYS A 197 -20.26 17.68 10.56
C LYS A 197 -20.96 17.00 11.74
N TRP A 198 -21.17 15.69 11.65
CA TRP A 198 -21.90 14.89 12.62
C TRP A 198 -21.11 13.64 13.00
N GLY A 199 -21.13 13.29 14.31
CA GLY A 199 -20.46 12.12 14.84
C GLY A 199 -18.97 12.33 15.16
N LYS A 200 -18.37 11.33 15.82
CA LYS A 200 -16.98 11.38 16.32
C LYS A 200 -15.95 10.87 15.32
N LYS A 201 -16.35 10.07 14.32
CA LYS A 201 -15.40 9.45 13.35
C LYS A 201 -14.87 10.49 12.37
N SER A 202 -13.63 10.33 11.94
CA SER A 202 -13.01 11.17 10.93
C SER A 202 -13.71 11.04 9.57
N LYS A 203 -13.74 12.11 8.80
CA LYS A 203 -13.94 12.08 7.36
C LYS A 203 -12.59 11.72 6.72
N ILE A 204 -12.60 10.77 5.80
CA ILE A 204 -11.40 10.28 5.13
C ILE A 204 -11.33 10.88 3.74
N THR A 205 -10.23 11.57 3.45
CA THR A 205 -9.93 12.05 2.10
C THR A 205 -8.59 11.50 1.64
N VAL A 206 -8.58 10.90 0.47
CA VAL A 206 -7.40 10.29 -0.15
C VAL A 206 -7.00 11.11 -1.37
N TYR A 207 -5.77 11.56 -1.39
CA TYR A 207 -5.19 12.33 -2.49
C TYR A 207 -4.26 11.46 -3.31
N VAL A 208 -4.24 11.69 -4.62
CA VAL A 208 -3.32 11.04 -5.55
C VAL A 208 -2.47 12.13 -6.19
N ASP A 209 -1.16 12.00 -6.06
CA ASP A 209 -0.17 12.96 -6.58
C ASP A 209 0.91 12.24 -7.40
N GLY A 210 1.56 12.94 -8.32
CA GLY A 210 2.57 12.40 -9.24
C GLY A 210 2.25 12.69 -10.71
N PRO A 211 2.92 12.05 -11.66
CA PRO A 211 3.86 10.94 -11.49
C PRO A 211 5.23 11.38 -10.94
N PHE A 212 5.91 10.44 -10.29
CA PHE A 212 7.32 10.49 -9.92
C PHE A 212 8.06 9.45 -10.75
N GLU A 213 9.18 9.82 -11.35
CA GLU A 213 9.86 8.95 -12.32
C GLU A 213 11.34 8.80 -11.97
N PRO A 214 11.91 7.58 -12.16
CA PRO A 214 13.36 7.42 -12.11
C PRO A 214 14.03 8.30 -13.16
N ASP A 215 15.19 8.84 -12.82
CA ASP A 215 16.00 9.64 -13.72
C ASP A 215 17.07 8.74 -14.37
N GLU A 216 17.11 8.67 -15.68
CA GLU A 216 18.06 7.83 -16.41
C GLU A 216 19.53 8.26 -16.25
N LYS A 217 19.77 9.49 -15.79
CA LYS A 217 21.11 10.03 -15.53
C LYS A 217 21.68 9.61 -14.18
N LEU A 218 20.83 9.16 -13.27
CA LEU A 218 21.23 8.76 -11.92
C LEU A 218 21.47 7.26 -11.83
N ASN A 219 22.39 6.85 -10.96
CA ASN A 219 22.55 5.45 -10.62
C ASN A 219 21.36 4.92 -9.79
N LYS A 220 21.31 3.60 -9.57
CA LYS A 220 20.15 2.98 -8.87
C LYS A 220 19.94 3.52 -7.45
N LYS A 221 21.02 3.75 -6.70
CA LYS A 221 20.95 4.22 -5.32
C LYS A 221 20.44 5.67 -5.27
N GLU A 222 21.03 6.53 -6.08
CA GLU A 222 20.60 7.94 -6.20
C GLU A 222 19.13 8.05 -6.63
N ASN A 223 18.68 7.19 -7.56
CA ASN A 223 17.28 7.16 -7.96
C ASN A 223 16.34 6.73 -6.82
N GLN A 224 16.74 5.74 -6.01
CA GLN A 224 15.96 5.33 -4.85
C GLN A 224 15.84 6.47 -3.83
N GLU A 225 16.93 7.15 -3.55
CA GLU A 225 16.98 8.32 -2.65
C GLU A 225 16.12 9.46 -3.19
N LYS A 226 16.26 9.81 -4.47
CA LYS A 226 15.45 10.83 -5.14
C LYS A 226 13.96 10.53 -5.05
N LEU A 227 13.53 9.34 -5.47
CA LEU A 227 12.11 8.96 -5.44
C LEU A 227 11.56 8.93 -4.02
N CYS A 228 12.34 8.43 -3.05
CA CYS A 228 11.98 8.46 -1.64
C CYS A 228 11.72 9.88 -1.17
N ASP A 229 12.66 10.79 -1.42
CA ASP A 229 12.59 12.18 -1.01
C ASP A 229 11.42 12.93 -1.64
N GLU A 230 11.23 12.80 -2.95
CA GLU A 230 10.15 13.46 -3.68
C GLU A 230 8.78 13.00 -3.17
N ILE A 231 8.58 11.69 -3.04
CA ILE A 231 7.32 11.10 -2.60
C ILE A 231 7.07 11.43 -1.11
N TYR A 232 8.09 11.33 -0.27
CA TYR A 232 7.99 11.67 1.15
C TYR A 232 7.61 13.13 1.36
N LYS A 233 8.30 14.06 0.71
CA LYS A 233 7.99 15.50 0.77
C LYS A 233 6.58 15.80 0.25
N CYS A 234 6.18 15.15 -0.85
CA CYS A 234 4.83 15.29 -1.38
C CYS A 234 3.78 14.83 -0.36
N MET A 235 3.96 13.65 0.23
CA MET A 235 3.04 13.11 1.24
C MET A 235 3.03 13.95 2.52
N GLN A 236 4.18 14.45 2.98
CA GLN A 236 4.27 15.37 4.12
C GLN A 236 3.47 16.68 3.86
N ASN A 237 3.61 17.26 2.67
CA ASN A 237 2.83 18.44 2.32
C ASN A 237 1.34 18.14 2.26
N ARG A 238 0.96 16.97 1.72
CA ARG A 238 -0.43 16.55 1.62
C ARG A 238 -1.03 16.20 2.98
N SER A 239 -0.25 15.68 3.92
CA SER A 239 -0.71 15.34 5.27
C SER A 239 -1.22 16.56 6.06
N LYS A 240 -0.75 17.77 5.73
CA LYS A 240 -1.25 19.05 6.30
C LYS A 240 -2.73 19.32 6.02
N GLU A 241 -3.32 18.60 5.05
CA GLU A 241 -4.78 18.61 4.81
C GLU A 241 -5.56 17.86 5.92
N SER A 242 -4.88 17.16 6.81
CA SER A 242 -5.48 16.58 8.01
C SER A 242 -5.76 17.70 9.03
N THR A 243 -7.02 17.91 9.33
CA THR A 243 -7.49 18.95 10.26
C THR A 243 -8.16 18.37 11.50
N TYR A 244 -8.10 17.05 11.68
CA TYR A 244 -8.73 16.37 12.79
C TYR A 244 -7.95 15.13 13.22
N GLU A 245 -7.48 15.13 14.45
CA GLU A 245 -6.88 13.98 15.10
C GLU A 245 -7.96 13.15 15.80
N TYR A 246 -8.29 11.99 15.22
CA TYR A 246 -9.20 11.03 15.84
C TYR A 246 -8.50 10.20 16.91
N ILE A 247 -7.22 9.86 16.68
CA ILE A 247 -6.30 9.23 17.61
C ILE A 247 -5.06 10.11 17.71
N GLU A 248 -4.71 10.49 18.93
CA GLU A 248 -3.49 11.24 19.21
C GLU A 248 -2.33 10.28 19.47
N TYR A 249 -1.18 10.54 18.88
CA TYR A 249 0.03 9.73 19.06
C TYR A 249 1.07 10.50 19.84
N ARG A 250 1.49 9.94 20.98
CA ARG A 250 2.51 10.55 21.84
C ARG A 250 3.72 9.64 21.95
N ARG A 251 4.92 10.21 21.83
CA ARG A 251 6.15 9.48 22.09
C ARG A 251 6.26 9.25 23.60
N LYS A 252 6.63 8.02 23.99
CA LYS A 252 7.01 7.74 25.39
C LYS A 252 8.34 8.44 25.68
N GLU A 253 8.40 9.09 26.82
CA GLU A 253 9.64 9.63 27.35
C GLU A 253 10.61 8.52 27.77
#